data_14fe410066cb2f312fbb7374486087a8
#
_entry.id   14fe410066cb2f312fbb7374486087a8
#
_cell.length_a   1.000
_cell.length_b   1.000
_cell.length_c   1.000
_cell.angle_alpha   90.00
_cell.angle_beta   90.00
_cell.angle_gamma   90.00
#
_symmetry.space_group_name_H-M   'P 1'
#
loop_
_entity.id
_entity.type
_entity.pdbx_description
1 polymer ?
#
loop_
_entity_poly.entity_id
_entity_poly.type
_entity_poly.pdbx_seq_one_letter_code
_entity_poly.pdbx_strand_id
1 'polypeptide(L)' 'MPFTNQTIVVVEHTFGLFPVVTVLDENNAVILANAITHDLTSQFTVTFALPQSGTIIATE' A
#
# COMPACT_ATOMS: atom_id res chain seq x y z
N MET A 1 -6.64 0.95 4.42
CA MET A 1 -6.63 -0.53 4.47
C MET A 1 -5.55 -0.98 5.46
N PRO A 2 -5.94 -1.56 6.58
CA PRO A 2 -4.96 -2.07 7.54
C PRO A 2 -4.33 -3.37 7.05
N PHE A 3 -3.08 -3.59 7.45
CA PHE A 3 -2.37 -4.83 7.19
C PHE A 3 -1.50 -5.18 8.38
N THR A 4 -1.17 -6.47 8.53
CA THR A 4 -0.43 -6.97 9.69
C THR A 4 0.62 -7.98 9.22
N ASN A 5 1.88 -7.72 9.57
CA ASN A 5 3.00 -8.64 9.36
C ASN A 5 3.07 -9.14 7.92
N GLN A 6 3.04 -8.21 6.96
CA GLN A 6 3.05 -8.52 5.54
C GLN A 6 4.29 -7.97 4.87
N THR A 7 4.81 -8.71 3.87
CA THR A 7 5.85 -8.21 2.96
C THR A 7 5.27 -7.82 1.62
N ILE A 8 4.09 -8.34 1.28
CA ILE A 8 3.38 -8.04 0.02
C ILE A 8 1.93 -7.78 0.35
N VAL A 9 1.41 -6.64 -0.08
CA VAL A 9 0.00 -6.29 0.09
C VAL A 9 -0.55 -5.90 -1.27
N VAL A 10 -1.59 -6.60 -1.72
CA VAL A 10 -2.29 -6.29 -2.96
C VAL A 10 -3.56 -5.53 -2.62
N VAL A 11 -3.74 -4.35 -3.21
CA VAL A 11 -4.88 -3.49 -2.93
C VAL A 11 -5.67 -3.29 -4.21
N GLU A 12 -6.95 -3.62 -4.17
CA GLU A 12 -7.88 -3.35 -5.27
C GLU A 12 -8.61 -2.04 -5.02
N HIS A 13 -8.85 -1.28 -6.07
CA HIS A 13 -9.55 0.00 -5.99
C HIS A 13 -10.40 0.21 -7.24
N THR A 14 -11.27 1.20 -7.18
CA THR A 14 -12.21 1.50 -8.27
C THR A 14 -12.02 2.91 -8.83
N PHE A 15 -10.83 3.49 -8.64
CA PHE A 15 -10.57 4.88 -9.08
C PHE A 15 -10.46 5.02 -10.60
N GLY A 16 -10.12 3.93 -11.30
CA GLY A 16 -9.94 3.96 -12.74
C GLY A 16 -8.64 4.64 -13.20
N LEU A 17 -7.85 5.15 -12.27
CA LEU A 17 -6.54 5.79 -12.49
C LEU A 17 -5.57 5.27 -11.43
N PHE A 18 -4.29 5.55 -11.61
CA PHE A 18 -3.31 5.21 -10.60
C PHE A 18 -3.44 6.16 -9.41
N PRO A 19 -3.80 5.66 -8.21
CA PRO A 19 -4.00 6.50 -7.04
C PRO A 19 -2.67 6.95 -6.43
N VAL A 20 -2.75 8.01 -5.63
CA VAL A 20 -1.65 8.35 -4.73
C VAL A 20 -1.71 7.40 -3.54
N VAL A 21 -0.60 6.73 -3.25
CA VAL A 21 -0.53 5.73 -2.20
C VAL A 21 0.33 6.24 -1.05
N THR A 22 -0.22 6.17 0.16
CA THR A 22 0.49 6.51 1.39
C THR A 22 0.46 5.31 2.31
N VAL A 23 1.61 4.95 2.88
CA VAL A 23 1.73 3.84 3.81
C VAL A 23 2.06 4.39 5.19
N LEU A 24 1.27 4.02 6.19
CA LEU A 24 1.47 4.40 7.59
C LEU A 24 1.83 3.16 8.40
N ASP A 25 2.69 3.34 9.41
CA ASP A 25 3.01 2.28 10.34
C ASP A 25 1.94 2.19 11.44
N GLU A 26 2.18 1.35 12.45
CA GLU A 26 1.24 1.16 13.56
C GLU A 26 1.06 2.43 14.41
N ASN A 27 2.00 3.36 14.33
CA ASN A 27 1.96 4.63 15.06
C ASN A 27 1.43 5.78 14.20
N ASN A 28 0.89 5.48 13.02
CA ASN A 28 0.41 6.46 12.04
C ASN A 28 1.53 7.35 11.46
N ALA A 29 2.77 6.90 11.52
CA ALA A 29 3.87 7.60 10.87
C ALA A 29 4.01 7.11 9.43
N VAL A 30 4.26 8.04 8.50
CA VAL A 30 4.46 7.69 7.10
C VAL A 30 5.75 6.90 6.96
N ILE A 31 5.67 5.74 6.31
CA ILE A 31 6.83 4.91 6.02
C ILE A 31 6.92 4.68 4.51
N LEU A 32 8.12 4.37 4.04
CA LEU A 32 8.34 4.07 2.64
C LEU A 32 8.28 2.56 2.41
N ALA A 33 7.50 2.17 1.40
CA ALA A 33 7.53 0.79 0.93
C ALA A 33 8.81 0.54 0.13
N ASN A 34 9.21 -0.73 0.05
CA ASN A 34 10.32 -1.13 -0.81
C ASN A 34 9.99 -0.85 -2.28
N ALA A 35 8.76 -1.16 -2.67
CA ALA A 35 8.26 -0.84 -4.00
C ALA A 35 6.74 -0.74 -3.98
N ILE A 36 6.19 0.09 -4.86
CA ILE A 36 4.76 0.15 -5.13
C ILE A 36 4.59 -0.02 -6.62
N THR A 37 3.89 -1.08 -7.02
CA THR A 37 3.68 -1.41 -8.43
C THR A 37 2.22 -1.32 -8.78
N HIS A 38 1.88 -0.51 -9.77
CA HIS A 38 0.52 -0.41 -10.29
C HIS A 38 0.34 -1.47 -11.38
N ASP A 39 -0.17 -2.62 -10.99
CA ASP A 39 -0.32 -3.75 -11.91
C ASP A 39 -1.42 -3.52 -12.94
N LEU A 40 -2.52 -2.92 -12.47
CA LEU A 40 -3.71 -2.62 -13.29
C LEU A 40 -4.24 -1.27 -12.85
N THR A 41 -5.14 -0.69 -13.66
CA THR A 41 -5.82 0.55 -13.27
C THR A 41 -6.74 0.36 -12.05
N SER A 42 -7.04 -0.87 -11.68
CA SER A 42 -7.89 -1.21 -10.53
C SER A 42 -7.15 -1.90 -9.39
N GLN A 43 -5.82 -1.99 -9.47
CA GLN A 43 -5.05 -2.76 -8.50
C GLN A 43 -3.62 -2.25 -8.42
N PHE A 44 -3.08 -2.24 -7.21
CA PHE A 44 -1.63 -2.03 -7.03
C PHE A 44 -1.09 -2.97 -5.96
N THR A 45 0.22 -3.19 -5.99
CA THR A 45 0.92 -4.05 -5.05
C THR A 45 1.95 -3.23 -4.29
N VAL A 46 1.94 -3.33 -2.96
CA VAL A 46 2.93 -2.70 -2.08
C VAL A 46 3.81 -3.80 -1.53
N THR A 47 5.14 -3.63 -1.66
CA THR A 47 6.10 -4.60 -1.16
C THR A 47 7.02 -3.96 -0.12
N PHE A 48 7.41 -4.76 0.87
CA PHE A 48 8.33 -4.35 1.93
C PHE A 48 9.51 -5.31 2.00
N ALA A 49 10.68 -4.79 2.33
CA ALA A 49 11.88 -5.62 2.50
C ALA A 49 11.76 -6.56 3.71
N LEU A 50 11.08 -6.09 4.76
CA LEU A 50 10.80 -6.87 5.97
C LEU A 50 9.31 -6.80 6.27
N PRO A 51 8.75 -7.79 6.99
CA PRO A 51 7.33 -7.73 7.36
C PRO A 51 7.00 -6.45 8.11
N GLN A 52 5.89 -5.82 7.72
CA GLN A 52 5.42 -4.58 8.32
C GLN A 52 3.96 -4.71 8.71
N SER A 53 3.54 -3.84 9.62
CA SER A 53 2.13 -3.70 9.99
C SER A 53 1.76 -2.24 9.97
N GLY A 54 0.54 -1.94 9.57
CA GLY A 54 0.08 -0.56 9.51
C GLY A 54 -1.16 -0.39 8.66
N THR A 55 -1.22 0.71 7.93
CA THR A 55 -2.38 1.06 7.11
C THR A 55 -1.92 1.63 5.77
N ILE A 56 -2.57 1.22 4.69
CA ILE A 56 -2.35 1.76 3.36
C ILE A 56 -3.54 2.66 3.02
N ILE A 57 -3.23 3.89 2.63
CA ILE A 57 -4.23 4.88 2.21
C ILE A 57 -4.00 5.15 0.72
N ALA A 58 -5.05 4.96 -0.07
CA ALA A 58 -5.03 5.28 -1.49
C ALA A 58 -6.04 6.38 -1.77
N THR A 59 -5.62 7.42 -2.48
CA THR A 59 -6.47 8.55 -2.85
C THR A 59 -6.38 8.82 -4.34
N GLU A 60 -7.46 9.31 -4.90
CA GLU A 60 -7.48 9.71 -6.31
C GLU A 60 -6.56 10.89 -6.60
#